data_8fc1254b32e91491e561a87e05bd4649
#
_entry.id   8fc1254b32e91491e561a87e05bd4649
#
_cell.length_a   1.000
_cell.length_b   1.000
_cell.length_c   1.000
_cell.angle_alpha   90.00
_cell.angle_beta   90.00
_cell.angle_gamma   90.00
#
_symmetry.space_group_name_H-M   'P 1'
#
loop_
_entity.id
_entity.type
_entity.pdbx_description
1 polymer ?
#
loop_
_entity_poly.entity_id
_entity_poly.type
_entity_poly.pdbx_seq_one_letter_code
_entity_poly.pdbx_strand_id
1 'polypeptide(L)'
;EQQTAKDMVKCIAVASANDASVAMAEFIGGSEEGFVAMMNEKAKELGMKNTVFKNACGLDVEGHVTSAKDIAIMSRTLITEFPEVTEFTTIWMDKITHKTRKGESEFGLANTNKLIKWYSGATGLKTGSTSAAKFCLSGTAKRNDTELIAVVMAAPNPKTRFQEVMKMLDWGFANFEVKKIVSQGEDMGNIMTEKGEKESVKIICENDINILVPKGEGEIKKDTQIYESLKAPFEKGKKAGEIVVYVNGEEKGRSNIVASEGCEKISLVKMIEKIMALWAV
;
A
#
# COMPACT_ATOMS: atom_id res chain seq x y z
N GLU A 1 -30.01 11.44 -13.83
CA GLU A 1 -29.29 10.17 -14.03
C GLU A 1 -28.97 9.54 -12.68
N GLN A 2 -29.06 8.20 -12.60
CA GLN A 2 -28.68 7.44 -11.40
C GLN A 2 -27.57 6.46 -11.77
N GLN A 3 -26.48 6.48 -11.00
CA GLN A 3 -25.36 5.59 -11.16
C GLN A 3 -24.93 5.05 -9.79
N THR A 4 -24.31 3.88 -9.77
CA THR A 4 -23.68 3.36 -8.54
C THR A 4 -22.31 4.01 -8.32
N ALA A 5 -21.88 4.15 -7.07
CA ALA A 5 -20.52 4.62 -6.76
C ALA A 5 -19.45 3.74 -7.47
N LYS A 6 -19.68 2.43 -7.55
CA LYS A 6 -18.79 1.49 -8.24
C LYS A 6 -18.67 1.81 -9.74
N ASP A 7 -19.77 2.11 -10.42
CA ASP A 7 -19.76 2.48 -11.84
C ASP A 7 -19.09 3.84 -12.06
N MET A 8 -19.29 4.79 -11.13
CA MET A 8 -18.61 6.09 -11.18
C MET A 8 -17.10 5.94 -11.05
N VAL A 9 -16.62 5.15 -10.09
CA VAL A 9 -15.17 4.84 -9.95
C VAL A 9 -14.66 4.15 -11.20
N LYS A 10 -15.42 3.23 -11.79
CA LYS A 10 -15.07 2.57 -13.06
C LYS A 10 -14.95 3.58 -14.21
N CYS A 11 -15.90 4.52 -14.35
CA CYS A 11 -15.82 5.58 -15.36
C CYS A 11 -14.55 6.44 -15.19
N ILE A 12 -14.20 6.80 -13.96
CA ILE A 12 -13.02 7.59 -13.64
C ILE A 12 -11.73 6.81 -13.95
N ALA A 13 -11.63 5.58 -13.49
CA ALA A 13 -10.41 4.78 -13.63
C ALA A 13 -10.16 4.35 -15.08
N VAL A 14 -11.19 3.88 -15.79
CA VAL A 14 -11.10 3.29 -17.13
C VAL A 14 -11.16 4.37 -18.22
N ALA A 15 -12.26 5.13 -18.25
CA ALA A 15 -12.51 6.09 -19.34
C ALA A 15 -11.98 7.50 -19.03
N SER A 16 -11.51 7.76 -17.80
CA SER A 16 -11.08 9.11 -17.39
C SER A 16 -12.20 10.16 -17.49
N ALA A 17 -13.42 9.79 -17.07
CA ALA A 17 -14.60 10.63 -17.16
C ALA A 17 -14.54 11.81 -16.19
N ASN A 18 -14.47 13.03 -16.72
CA ASN A 18 -14.38 14.25 -15.90
C ASN A 18 -15.68 14.52 -15.16
N ASP A 19 -16.81 14.33 -15.81
CA ASP A 19 -18.14 14.47 -15.22
C ASP A 19 -18.36 13.51 -14.04
N ALA A 20 -17.92 12.27 -14.17
CA ALA A 20 -17.93 11.31 -13.06
C ALA A 20 -17.03 11.75 -11.90
N SER A 21 -15.87 12.33 -12.20
CA SER A 21 -14.95 12.86 -11.18
C SER A 21 -15.58 14.01 -10.39
N VAL A 22 -16.22 14.96 -11.09
CA VAL A 22 -16.91 16.09 -10.47
C VAL A 22 -18.10 15.61 -9.64
N ALA A 23 -18.95 14.73 -10.20
CA ALA A 23 -20.11 14.21 -9.48
C ALA A 23 -19.73 13.44 -8.21
N MET A 24 -18.64 12.65 -8.25
CA MET A 24 -18.12 11.98 -7.04
C MET A 24 -17.54 12.97 -6.05
N ALA A 25 -16.87 14.02 -6.51
CA ALA A 25 -16.34 15.08 -5.67
C ALA A 25 -17.47 15.81 -4.93
N GLU A 26 -18.53 16.20 -5.62
CA GLU A 26 -19.72 16.83 -5.02
C GLU A 26 -20.41 15.89 -4.03
N PHE A 27 -20.51 14.61 -4.36
CA PHE A 27 -21.14 13.61 -3.48
C PHE A 27 -20.37 13.42 -2.17
N ILE A 28 -19.03 13.39 -2.23
CA ILE A 28 -18.18 13.13 -1.05
C ILE A 28 -17.92 14.42 -0.26
N GLY A 29 -17.61 15.52 -0.95
CA GLY A 29 -17.19 16.78 -0.34
C GLY A 29 -18.33 17.78 -0.10
N GLY A 30 -19.57 17.44 -0.54
CA GLY A 30 -20.70 18.36 -0.53
C GLY A 30 -20.66 19.43 -1.63
N SER A 31 -19.48 19.71 -2.17
CA SER A 31 -19.22 20.51 -3.36
C SER A 31 -17.86 20.11 -3.97
N GLU A 32 -17.58 20.50 -5.20
CA GLU A 32 -16.26 20.28 -5.79
C GLU A 32 -15.17 20.99 -4.99
N GLU A 33 -15.42 22.23 -4.54
CA GLU A 33 -14.47 22.99 -3.72
C GLU A 33 -14.19 22.28 -2.38
N GLY A 34 -15.23 21.75 -1.73
CA GLY A 34 -15.11 20.97 -0.50
C GLY A 34 -14.21 19.74 -0.70
N PHE A 35 -14.43 19.00 -1.80
CA PHE A 35 -13.61 17.87 -2.14
C PHE A 35 -12.16 18.22 -2.50
N VAL A 36 -11.95 19.34 -3.22
CA VAL A 36 -10.60 19.87 -3.53
C VAL A 36 -9.86 20.25 -2.24
N ALA A 37 -10.56 20.80 -1.23
CA ALA A 37 -9.96 21.04 0.08
C ALA A 37 -9.49 19.73 0.73
N MET A 38 -10.30 18.68 0.70
CA MET A 38 -9.93 17.33 1.19
C MET A 38 -8.74 16.74 0.41
N MET A 39 -8.70 16.90 -0.92
CA MET A 39 -7.56 16.47 -1.76
C MET A 39 -6.25 17.15 -1.34
N ASN A 40 -6.28 18.46 -1.08
CA ASN A 40 -5.10 19.21 -0.66
C ASN A 40 -4.67 18.86 0.77
N GLU A 41 -5.59 18.60 1.67
CA GLU A 41 -5.29 18.08 3.02
C GLU A 41 -4.61 16.72 2.94
N LYS A 42 -5.17 15.79 2.15
CA LYS A 42 -4.56 14.47 1.94
C LYS A 42 -3.18 14.57 1.29
N ALA A 43 -2.99 15.44 0.31
CA ALA A 43 -1.67 15.69 -0.28
C ALA A 43 -0.64 16.16 0.77
N LYS A 44 -1.05 17.03 1.69
CA LYS A 44 -0.22 17.50 2.80
C LYS A 44 0.11 16.36 3.79
N GLU A 45 -0.88 15.55 4.17
CA GLU A 45 -0.68 14.37 5.03
C GLU A 45 0.31 13.38 4.42
N LEU A 46 0.22 13.14 3.11
CA LEU A 46 1.13 12.26 2.36
C LEU A 46 2.52 12.87 2.12
N GLY A 47 2.74 14.12 2.48
CA GLY A 47 4.01 14.81 2.25
C GLY A 47 4.27 15.19 0.79
N MET A 48 3.23 15.37 -0.02
CA MET A 48 3.30 15.82 -1.41
C MET A 48 3.57 17.33 -1.49
N LYS A 49 4.83 17.71 -1.31
CA LYS A 49 5.25 19.11 -1.08
C LYS A 49 5.11 20.03 -2.30
N ASN A 50 4.99 19.45 -3.50
CA ASN A 50 4.92 20.20 -4.77
C ASN A 50 3.54 20.03 -5.45
N THR A 51 2.51 19.71 -4.67
CA THR A 51 1.17 19.44 -5.19
C THR A 51 0.15 20.41 -4.64
N VAL A 52 -0.61 21.02 -5.53
CA VAL A 52 -1.80 21.81 -5.23
C VAL A 52 -2.90 21.44 -6.21
N PHE A 53 -4.00 20.95 -5.70
CA PHE A 53 -5.19 20.65 -6.49
C PHE A 53 -6.12 21.87 -6.55
N LYS A 54 -6.74 22.10 -7.72
CA LYS A 54 -7.69 23.18 -7.97
C LYS A 54 -9.04 22.71 -8.49
N ASN A 55 -9.11 21.47 -8.98
CA ASN A 55 -10.34 20.79 -9.40
C ASN A 55 -10.19 19.28 -9.22
N ALA A 56 -11.29 18.56 -9.30
CA ALA A 56 -11.33 17.12 -9.08
C ALA A 56 -10.92 16.27 -10.29
N CYS A 57 -10.94 16.84 -11.50
CA CYS A 57 -10.76 16.10 -12.74
C CYS A 57 -9.40 16.33 -13.43
N GLY A 58 -8.58 17.27 -12.95
CA GLY A 58 -7.23 17.51 -13.47
C GLY A 58 -7.16 18.41 -14.69
N LEU A 59 -8.18 19.23 -14.96
CA LEU A 59 -8.15 20.22 -16.02
C LEU A 59 -7.18 21.37 -15.71
N ASP A 60 -6.64 21.99 -16.76
CA ASP A 60 -5.71 23.10 -16.66
C ASP A 60 -6.35 24.31 -15.96
N VAL A 61 -5.82 24.67 -14.80
CA VAL A 61 -6.14 25.90 -14.05
C VAL A 61 -4.84 26.43 -13.44
N GLU A 62 -4.70 27.74 -13.37
CA GLU A 62 -3.53 28.37 -12.77
C GLU A 62 -3.32 27.90 -11.31
N GLY A 63 -2.09 27.46 -11.01
CA GLY A 63 -1.73 26.93 -9.71
C GLY A 63 -2.17 25.48 -9.45
N HIS A 64 -2.74 24.77 -10.44
CA HIS A 64 -2.95 23.32 -10.38
C HIS A 64 -1.65 22.61 -10.77
N VAL A 65 -0.86 22.21 -9.81
CA VAL A 65 0.50 21.70 -10.03
C VAL A 65 0.79 20.43 -9.22
N THR A 66 1.72 19.64 -9.73
CA THR A 66 2.24 18.47 -9.01
C THR A 66 3.65 18.14 -9.51
N SER A 67 4.29 17.12 -8.93
CA SER A 67 5.56 16.56 -9.37
C SER A 67 5.47 15.06 -9.60
N ALA A 68 6.38 14.48 -10.39
CA ALA A 68 6.45 13.05 -10.61
C ALA A 68 6.67 12.29 -9.28
N LYS A 69 7.45 12.85 -8.35
CA LYS A 69 7.66 12.29 -7.00
C LYS A 69 6.36 12.26 -6.20
N ASP A 70 5.62 13.35 -6.20
CA ASP A 70 4.36 13.43 -5.42
C ASP A 70 3.31 12.46 -5.98
N ILE A 71 3.20 12.35 -7.31
CA ILE A 71 2.33 11.36 -7.95
C ILE A 71 2.78 9.93 -7.61
N ALA A 72 4.08 9.65 -7.52
CA ALA A 72 4.56 8.32 -7.10
C ALA A 72 4.22 8.03 -5.64
N ILE A 73 4.30 9.03 -4.73
CA ILE A 73 3.88 8.91 -3.33
C ILE A 73 2.38 8.57 -3.25
N MET A 74 1.54 9.37 -3.93
CA MET A 74 0.09 9.13 -3.96
C MET A 74 -0.25 7.76 -4.55
N SER A 75 0.39 7.38 -5.66
CA SER A 75 0.18 6.09 -6.30
C SER A 75 0.56 4.93 -5.38
N ARG A 76 1.68 5.06 -4.67
CA ARG A 76 2.11 4.05 -3.69
C ARG A 76 1.07 3.90 -2.57
N THR A 77 0.65 4.99 -1.96
CA THR A 77 -0.39 4.97 -0.92
C THR A 77 -1.66 4.30 -1.44
N LEU A 78 -2.11 4.68 -2.64
CA LEU A 78 -3.33 4.13 -3.23
C LEU A 78 -3.26 2.59 -3.39
N ILE A 79 -2.18 2.05 -3.94
CA ILE A 79 -2.08 0.60 -4.18
C ILE A 79 -1.77 -0.19 -2.90
N THR A 80 -1.18 0.43 -1.87
CA THR A 80 -0.85 -0.25 -0.60
C THR A 80 -1.99 -0.21 0.41
N GLU A 81 -2.72 0.88 0.49
CA GLU A 81 -3.82 1.06 1.45
C GLU A 81 -5.18 0.64 0.86
N PHE A 82 -5.34 0.71 -0.46
CA PHE A 82 -6.58 0.37 -1.18
C PHE A 82 -6.28 -0.56 -2.37
N PRO A 83 -5.77 -1.78 -2.14
CA PRO A 83 -5.34 -2.71 -3.20
C PRO A 83 -6.48 -3.10 -4.15
N GLU A 84 -7.74 -2.99 -3.72
CA GLU A 84 -8.94 -3.19 -4.54
C GLU A 84 -9.05 -2.21 -5.73
N VAL A 85 -8.30 -1.12 -5.73
CA VAL A 85 -8.24 -0.20 -6.88
C VAL A 85 -7.80 -0.90 -8.15
N THR A 86 -7.00 -1.96 -8.04
CA THR A 86 -6.53 -2.75 -9.18
C THR A 86 -7.65 -3.48 -9.91
N GLU A 87 -8.78 -3.76 -9.23
CA GLU A 87 -9.99 -4.31 -9.87
C GLU A 87 -10.52 -3.38 -10.97
N PHE A 88 -10.34 -2.06 -10.81
CA PHE A 88 -10.78 -1.05 -11.78
C PHE A 88 -9.68 -0.69 -12.78
N THR A 89 -8.45 -0.50 -12.31
CA THR A 89 -7.36 0.01 -13.16
C THR A 89 -6.86 -1.01 -14.18
N THR A 90 -7.09 -2.30 -13.95
CA THR A 90 -6.76 -3.39 -14.88
C THR A 90 -7.83 -3.70 -15.93
N ILE A 91 -9.02 -3.13 -15.80
CA ILE A 91 -10.08 -3.28 -16.80
C ILE A 91 -9.62 -2.67 -18.13
N TRP A 92 -9.61 -3.47 -19.22
CA TRP A 92 -9.30 -2.97 -20.56
C TRP A 92 -10.52 -2.37 -21.25
N MET A 93 -11.62 -3.09 -21.25
CA MET A 93 -12.90 -2.67 -21.79
C MET A 93 -14.02 -3.18 -20.89
N ASP A 94 -15.03 -2.36 -20.68
CA ASP A 94 -16.23 -2.71 -19.92
C ASP A 94 -17.39 -1.86 -20.39
N LYS A 95 -18.53 -1.98 -19.76
CA LYS A 95 -19.72 -1.17 -19.99
C LYS A 95 -20.43 -0.85 -18.67
N ILE A 96 -21.15 0.26 -18.68
CA ILE A 96 -22.06 0.65 -17.61
C ILE A 96 -23.45 0.86 -18.18
N THR A 97 -24.47 0.82 -17.35
CA THR A 97 -25.84 1.13 -17.73
C THR A 97 -26.20 2.54 -17.29
N HIS A 98 -26.44 3.44 -18.25
CA HIS A 98 -27.01 4.75 -17.98
C HIS A 98 -28.49 4.63 -17.68
N LYS A 99 -28.94 5.05 -16.50
CA LYS A 99 -30.33 5.10 -16.09
C LYS A 99 -30.81 6.54 -16.07
N THR A 100 -31.62 6.91 -17.04
CA THR A 100 -32.19 8.25 -17.16
C THR A 100 -33.70 8.21 -17.13
N ARG A 101 -34.36 9.37 -17.04
CA ARG A 101 -35.82 9.46 -17.17
C ARG A 101 -36.35 9.01 -18.55
N LYS A 102 -35.50 8.94 -19.57
CA LYS A 102 -35.80 8.49 -20.93
C LYS A 102 -35.63 6.99 -21.13
N GLY A 103 -35.16 6.27 -20.13
CA GLY A 103 -34.88 4.84 -20.17
C GLY A 103 -33.44 4.49 -19.85
N GLU A 104 -33.08 3.24 -20.07
CA GLU A 104 -31.75 2.68 -19.85
C GLU A 104 -31.02 2.51 -21.19
N SER A 105 -29.72 2.77 -21.18
CA SER A 105 -28.82 2.55 -22.31
C SER A 105 -27.45 2.08 -21.82
N GLU A 106 -26.80 1.21 -22.62
CA GLU A 106 -25.43 0.77 -22.33
C GLU A 106 -24.43 1.79 -22.87
N PHE A 107 -23.38 2.05 -22.08
CA PHE A 107 -22.26 2.90 -22.45
C PHE A 107 -20.94 2.12 -22.29
N GLY A 108 -20.18 2.02 -23.39
CA GLY A 108 -18.91 1.31 -23.42
C GLY A 108 -17.77 2.14 -22.82
N LEU A 109 -16.96 1.50 -22.00
CA LEU A 109 -15.76 2.07 -21.42
C LEU A 109 -14.52 1.42 -22.05
N ALA A 110 -13.52 2.22 -22.39
CA ALA A 110 -12.22 1.75 -22.88
C ALA A 110 -11.10 2.41 -22.08
N ASN A 111 -10.16 1.60 -21.59
CA ASN A 111 -9.08 2.11 -20.77
C ASN A 111 -8.13 3.00 -21.57
N THR A 112 -7.91 4.19 -21.06
CA THR A 112 -6.96 5.14 -21.62
C THR A 112 -5.51 4.72 -21.37
N ASN A 113 -5.28 3.84 -20.36
CA ASN A 113 -3.99 3.29 -20.02
C ASN A 113 -3.67 2.02 -20.83
N LYS A 114 -3.04 2.21 -22.00
CA LYS A 114 -2.65 1.09 -22.88
C LYS A 114 -1.56 0.19 -22.28
N LEU A 115 -0.93 0.60 -21.16
CA LEU A 115 0.05 -0.22 -20.46
C LEU A 115 -0.54 -1.57 -20.05
N ILE A 116 -1.82 -1.57 -19.64
CA ILE A 116 -2.57 -2.78 -19.26
C ILE A 116 -2.55 -3.86 -20.34
N LYS A 117 -2.54 -3.47 -21.60
CA LYS A 117 -2.51 -4.39 -22.75
C LYS A 117 -1.08 -4.67 -23.26
N TRP A 118 -0.18 -3.70 -23.12
CA TRP A 118 1.12 -3.75 -23.76
C TRP A 118 2.24 -4.25 -22.85
N TYR A 119 2.04 -4.23 -21.54
CA TYR A 119 3.10 -4.56 -20.59
C TYR A 119 2.68 -5.67 -19.63
N SER A 120 3.44 -6.77 -19.65
CA SER A 120 3.16 -7.92 -18.78
C SER A 120 3.31 -7.58 -17.31
N GLY A 121 2.27 -7.90 -16.53
CA GLY A 121 2.19 -7.60 -15.11
C GLY A 121 1.71 -6.19 -14.78
N ALA A 122 1.27 -5.39 -15.77
CA ALA A 122 0.72 -4.06 -15.50
C ALA A 122 -0.53 -4.13 -14.61
N THR A 123 -0.56 -3.35 -13.53
CA THR A 123 -1.65 -3.25 -12.55
C THR A 123 -2.38 -1.91 -12.60
N GLY A 124 -1.87 -0.92 -13.33
CA GLY A 124 -2.50 0.40 -13.45
C GLY A 124 -1.52 1.47 -13.88
N LEU A 125 -1.68 2.70 -13.43
CA LEU A 125 -2.80 3.27 -12.69
C LEU A 125 -3.62 4.22 -13.58
N LYS A 126 -3.02 5.39 -13.92
CA LYS A 126 -3.78 6.46 -14.56
C LYS A 126 -2.95 7.25 -15.56
N THR A 127 -3.57 7.54 -16.70
CA THR A 127 -3.09 8.51 -17.70
C THR A 127 -3.68 9.88 -17.44
N GLY A 128 -2.95 10.92 -17.81
CA GLY A 128 -3.46 12.29 -17.90
C GLY A 128 -2.95 12.96 -19.20
N SER A 129 -3.74 13.88 -19.73
CA SER A 129 -3.25 14.77 -20.79
C SER A 129 -4.05 16.05 -20.84
N THR A 130 -3.34 17.17 -20.88
CA THR A 130 -3.88 18.51 -21.10
C THR A 130 -2.94 19.28 -22.00
N SER A 131 -3.35 20.47 -22.43
CA SER A 131 -2.49 21.33 -23.26
C SER A 131 -1.23 21.77 -22.51
N ALA A 132 -1.34 22.08 -21.20
CA ALA A 132 -0.22 22.50 -20.37
C ALA A 132 0.62 21.31 -19.88
N ALA A 133 -0.01 20.28 -19.31
CA ALA A 133 0.69 19.13 -18.75
C ALA A 133 1.20 18.14 -19.80
N LYS A 134 0.80 18.27 -21.07
CA LYS A 134 1.11 17.31 -22.14
C LYS A 134 0.65 15.89 -21.77
N PHE A 135 1.48 14.87 -22.02
CA PHE A 135 1.10 13.47 -21.79
C PHE A 135 1.77 12.92 -20.55
N CYS A 136 0.96 12.55 -19.56
CA CYS A 136 1.40 12.02 -18.25
C CYS A 136 0.91 10.58 -18.05
N LEU A 137 1.67 9.81 -17.27
CA LEU A 137 1.32 8.45 -16.90
C LEU A 137 1.92 8.11 -15.52
N SER A 138 1.09 7.71 -14.59
CA SER A 138 1.51 6.88 -13.47
C SER A 138 1.24 5.44 -13.84
N GLY A 139 2.28 4.67 -14.10
CA GLY A 139 2.19 3.26 -14.47
C GLY A 139 2.66 2.37 -13.33
N THR A 140 1.93 1.28 -13.07
CA THR A 140 2.29 0.28 -12.08
C THR A 140 2.33 -1.10 -12.70
N ALA A 141 3.22 -1.93 -12.19
CA ALA A 141 3.31 -3.32 -12.60
C ALA A 141 3.80 -4.18 -11.44
N LYS A 142 3.29 -5.41 -11.36
CA LYS A 142 3.67 -6.41 -10.38
C LYS A 142 4.19 -7.66 -11.06
N ARG A 143 5.35 -8.14 -10.62
CA ARG A 143 5.92 -9.42 -11.03
C ARG A 143 6.41 -10.14 -9.78
N ASN A 144 5.88 -11.31 -9.50
CA ASN A 144 6.07 -12.01 -8.23
C ASN A 144 5.68 -11.09 -7.06
N ASP A 145 6.54 -10.96 -6.08
CA ASP A 145 6.31 -10.11 -4.89
C ASP A 145 6.77 -8.65 -5.07
N THR A 146 7.33 -8.32 -6.24
CA THR A 146 7.82 -6.96 -6.53
C THR A 146 6.78 -6.18 -7.31
N GLU A 147 6.30 -5.08 -6.75
CA GLU A 147 5.45 -4.10 -7.43
C GLU A 147 6.21 -2.78 -7.58
N LEU A 148 6.22 -2.26 -8.79
CA LEU A 148 6.94 -1.03 -9.15
C LEU A 148 5.99 0.04 -9.67
N ILE A 149 6.34 1.28 -9.39
CA ILE A 149 5.66 2.48 -9.87
C ILE A 149 6.64 3.29 -10.70
N ALA A 150 6.23 3.68 -11.90
CA ALA A 150 6.98 4.57 -12.76
C ALA A 150 6.09 5.73 -13.19
N VAL A 151 6.56 6.97 -12.97
CA VAL A 151 5.80 8.17 -13.29
C VAL A 151 6.52 8.99 -14.34
N VAL A 152 5.82 9.26 -15.44
CA VAL A 152 6.27 10.17 -16.51
C VAL A 152 5.30 11.34 -16.59
N MET A 153 5.86 12.54 -16.64
CA MET A 153 5.11 13.78 -16.82
C MET A 153 5.64 14.56 -18.02
N ALA A 154 4.76 15.30 -18.65
CA ALA A 154 5.07 16.18 -19.78
C ALA A 154 5.74 15.50 -20.97
N ALA A 155 5.44 14.24 -21.25
CA ALA A 155 5.93 13.57 -22.47
C ALA A 155 5.41 14.29 -23.73
N PRO A 156 6.21 14.35 -24.80
CA PRO A 156 5.85 15.12 -26.00
C PRO A 156 4.66 14.52 -26.78
N ASN A 157 4.42 13.23 -26.64
CA ASN A 157 3.32 12.52 -27.30
C ASN A 157 2.84 11.30 -26.50
N PRO A 158 1.65 10.76 -26.82
CA PRO A 158 1.08 9.62 -26.09
C PRO A 158 1.96 8.37 -26.10
N LYS A 159 2.67 8.09 -27.21
CA LYS A 159 3.51 6.90 -27.36
C LYS A 159 4.72 6.96 -26.44
N THR A 160 5.36 8.12 -26.37
CA THR A 160 6.56 8.32 -25.54
C THR A 160 6.29 8.08 -24.07
N ARG A 161 5.17 8.55 -23.49
CA ARG A 161 4.88 8.30 -22.06
C ARG A 161 4.83 6.80 -21.71
N PHE A 162 4.25 5.96 -22.60
CA PHE A 162 4.23 4.52 -22.39
C PHE A 162 5.60 3.89 -22.54
N GLN A 163 6.36 4.28 -23.57
CA GLN A 163 7.71 3.77 -23.79
C GLN A 163 8.65 4.08 -22.62
N GLU A 164 8.61 5.29 -22.09
CA GLU A 164 9.47 5.68 -20.97
C GLU A 164 9.05 4.95 -19.67
N VAL A 165 7.75 4.81 -19.40
CA VAL A 165 7.27 4.03 -18.25
C VAL A 165 7.70 2.56 -18.38
N MET A 166 7.54 1.93 -19.54
CA MET A 166 7.98 0.56 -19.76
C MET A 166 9.48 0.37 -19.53
N LYS A 167 10.33 1.30 -20.07
CA LYS A 167 11.77 1.25 -19.83
C LYS A 167 12.14 1.36 -18.36
N MET A 168 11.49 2.27 -17.60
CA MET A 168 11.75 2.41 -16.18
C MET A 168 11.32 1.17 -15.39
N LEU A 169 10.17 0.58 -15.73
CA LEU A 169 9.71 -0.67 -15.11
C LEU A 169 10.65 -1.84 -15.44
N ASP A 170 11.07 -1.97 -16.70
CA ASP A 170 12.03 -3.02 -17.11
C ASP A 170 13.36 -2.87 -16.38
N TRP A 171 13.87 -1.63 -16.27
CA TRP A 171 15.08 -1.36 -15.50
C TRP A 171 14.88 -1.71 -14.01
N GLY A 172 13.74 -1.34 -13.43
CA GLY A 172 13.42 -1.66 -12.05
C GLY A 172 13.37 -3.17 -11.79
N PHE A 173 12.63 -3.91 -12.62
CA PHE A 173 12.54 -5.37 -12.50
C PHE A 173 13.86 -6.10 -12.84
N ALA A 174 14.71 -5.53 -13.68
CA ALA A 174 16.03 -6.10 -13.96
C ALA A 174 16.98 -5.95 -12.77
N ASN A 175 16.91 -4.83 -12.05
CA ASN A 175 17.90 -4.46 -11.03
C ASN A 175 17.44 -4.66 -9.57
N PHE A 176 16.14 -4.78 -9.32
CA PHE A 176 15.59 -4.89 -7.96
C PHE A 176 14.67 -6.09 -7.80
N GLU A 177 14.59 -6.58 -6.57
CA GLU A 177 13.62 -7.60 -6.14
C GLU A 177 13.19 -7.35 -4.70
N VAL A 178 11.96 -7.76 -4.36
CA VAL A 178 11.51 -7.82 -2.99
C VAL A 178 11.92 -9.16 -2.41
N LYS A 179 12.65 -9.13 -1.28
CA LYS A 179 12.95 -10.31 -0.48
C LYS A 179 12.11 -10.30 0.79
N LYS A 180 11.38 -11.39 1.01
CA LYS A 180 10.74 -11.66 2.29
C LYS A 180 11.79 -12.16 3.27
N ILE A 181 12.05 -11.39 4.31
CA ILE A 181 13.14 -11.65 5.27
C ILE A 181 12.63 -12.38 6.51
N VAL A 182 11.43 -12.01 6.97
CA VAL A 182 10.75 -12.61 8.11
C VAL A 182 9.27 -12.66 7.80
N SER A 183 8.60 -13.73 8.21
CA SER A 183 7.16 -13.91 8.04
C SER A 183 6.41 -13.55 9.32
N GLN A 184 5.22 -12.97 9.17
CA GLN A 184 4.28 -12.86 10.28
C GLN A 184 4.02 -14.24 10.90
N GLY A 185 4.09 -14.35 12.23
CA GLY A 185 3.93 -15.61 12.94
C GLY A 185 5.16 -16.51 12.92
N GLU A 186 6.28 -16.10 12.29
CA GLU A 186 7.54 -16.84 12.33
C GLU A 186 7.98 -17.06 13.78
N ASP A 187 8.42 -18.27 14.09
CA ASP A 187 8.85 -18.68 15.41
C ASP A 187 10.18 -18.01 15.78
N MET A 188 10.17 -17.23 16.85
CA MET A 188 11.32 -16.52 17.38
C MET A 188 11.86 -17.15 18.67
N GLY A 189 11.36 -18.33 19.05
CA GLY A 189 11.73 -19.05 20.26
C GLY A 189 10.75 -18.85 21.41
N ASN A 190 11.24 -18.97 22.64
CA ASN A 190 10.45 -18.81 23.86
C ASN A 190 11.05 -17.72 24.75
N ILE A 191 10.20 -17.02 25.49
CA ILE A 191 10.59 -16.06 26.52
C ILE A 191 10.13 -16.52 27.89
N MET A 192 10.97 -16.37 28.89
CA MET A 192 10.64 -16.68 30.28
C MET A 192 9.55 -15.78 30.83
N THR A 193 8.72 -16.30 31.71
CA THR A 193 7.66 -15.52 32.35
C THR A 193 7.94 -15.35 33.85
N GLU A 194 7.92 -14.10 34.30
CA GLU A 194 8.01 -13.81 35.71
C GLU A 194 6.62 -13.88 36.36
N LYS A 195 6.50 -14.65 37.44
CA LYS A 195 5.26 -14.84 38.22
C LYS A 195 4.08 -15.34 37.38
N GLY A 196 4.36 -16.03 36.25
CA GLY A 196 3.35 -16.59 35.36
C GLY A 196 2.98 -18.03 35.76
N GLU A 197 1.78 -18.45 35.37
CA GLU A 197 1.37 -19.85 35.47
C GLU A 197 2.23 -20.76 34.58
N LYS A 198 2.64 -20.27 33.41
CA LYS A 198 3.59 -20.92 32.50
C LYS A 198 5.00 -20.41 32.79
N GLU A 199 6.00 -21.24 32.65
CA GLU A 199 7.41 -20.86 32.85
C GLU A 199 7.95 -20.07 31.67
N SER A 200 7.47 -20.37 30.49
CA SER A 200 7.78 -19.65 29.26
C SER A 200 6.60 -19.62 28.32
N VAL A 201 6.60 -18.69 27.41
CA VAL A 201 5.64 -18.59 26.29
C VAL A 201 6.38 -18.46 24.99
N LYS A 202 5.80 -19.01 23.92
CA LYS A 202 6.32 -18.88 22.57
C LYS A 202 6.21 -17.44 22.12
N ILE A 203 7.24 -16.94 21.44
CA ILE A 203 7.25 -15.61 20.82
C ILE A 203 7.34 -15.73 19.30
N ILE A 204 6.68 -14.81 18.61
CA ILE A 204 6.55 -14.81 17.16
C ILE A 204 6.79 -13.41 16.61
N CYS A 205 7.17 -13.33 15.35
CA CYS A 205 7.22 -12.06 14.64
C CYS A 205 5.80 -11.52 14.41
N GLU A 206 5.56 -10.24 14.71
CA GLU A 206 4.25 -9.61 14.63
C GLU A 206 3.82 -9.35 13.18
N ASN A 207 4.75 -8.93 12.32
CA ASN A 207 4.47 -8.56 10.93
C ASN A 207 5.50 -9.13 9.97
N ASP A 208 5.13 -9.27 8.69
CA ASP A 208 6.08 -9.54 7.62
C ASP A 208 7.12 -8.43 7.51
N ILE A 209 8.38 -8.80 7.26
CA ILE A 209 9.43 -7.86 6.83
C ILE A 209 9.79 -8.19 5.40
N ASN A 210 9.29 -7.38 4.48
CA ASN A 210 9.61 -7.43 3.05
C ASN A 210 10.47 -6.22 2.69
N ILE A 211 11.62 -6.44 2.08
CA ILE A 211 12.55 -5.37 1.71
C ILE A 211 12.87 -5.39 0.23
N LEU A 212 12.89 -4.21 -0.38
CA LEU A 212 13.37 -4.04 -1.75
C LEU A 212 14.91 -3.97 -1.72
N VAL A 213 15.55 -4.85 -2.47
CA VAL A 213 17.02 -4.93 -2.56
C VAL A 213 17.47 -4.95 -4.01
N PRO A 214 18.67 -4.46 -4.32
CA PRO A 214 19.33 -4.71 -5.60
C PRO A 214 19.55 -6.21 -5.80
N LYS A 215 19.34 -6.70 -7.01
CA LYS A 215 19.61 -8.12 -7.33
C LYS A 215 21.09 -8.41 -7.30
N GLY A 216 21.45 -9.49 -6.63
CA GLY A 216 22.83 -9.98 -6.58
C GLY A 216 23.76 -9.19 -5.65
N GLU A 217 23.33 -8.10 -5.06
CA GLU A 217 24.16 -7.25 -4.21
C GLU A 217 23.42 -6.88 -2.91
N GLY A 218 24.16 -6.83 -1.82
CA GLY A 218 23.70 -6.32 -0.52
C GLY A 218 23.88 -7.34 0.60
N GLU A 219 24.69 -6.99 1.58
CA GLU A 219 24.76 -7.70 2.85
C GLU A 219 23.46 -7.42 3.62
N ILE A 220 22.66 -8.48 3.82
CA ILE A 220 21.44 -8.42 4.63
C ILE A 220 21.80 -8.89 6.04
N LYS A 221 21.68 -8.00 7.01
CA LYS A 221 21.92 -8.29 8.42
C LYS A 221 20.60 -8.19 9.19
N LYS A 222 20.32 -9.21 10.01
CA LYS A 222 19.22 -9.19 10.99
C LYS A 222 19.80 -8.89 12.37
N ASP A 223 19.25 -7.91 13.05
CA ASP A 223 19.52 -7.66 14.47
C ASP A 223 18.24 -7.95 15.25
N THR A 224 18.35 -8.88 16.20
CA THR A 224 17.20 -9.37 16.97
C THR A 224 17.45 -9.11 18.44
N GLN A 225 16.61 -8.29 19.06
CA GLN A 225 16.67 -7.95 20.46
C GLN A 225 15.44 -8.50 21.17
N ILE A 226 15.63 -9.49 22.04
CA ILE A 226 14.55 -10.13 22.82
C ILE A 226 14.76 -9.76 24.28
N TYR A 227 13.68 -9.44 24.98
CA TYR A 227 13.71 -9.17 26.42
C TYR A 227 14.09 -10.44 27.18
N GLU A 228 14.63 -10.30 28.37
CA GLU A 228 15.02 -11.44 29.22
C GLU A 228 13.78 -12.22 29.69
N SER A 229 12.71 -11.51 30.04
CA SER A 229 11.48 -12.09 30.56
C SER A 229 10.27 -11.19 30.32
N LEU A 230 9.07 -11.75 30.44
CA LEU A 230 7.80 -11.02 30.50
C LEU A 230 7.14 -11.24 31.88
N LYS A 231 6.76 -10.13 32.52
CA LYS A 231 6.06 -10.19 33.82
C LYS A 231 4.56 -10.43 33.61
N ALA A 232 4.04 -11.53 34.16
CA ALA A 232 2.62 -11.85 34.16
C ALA A 232 1.82 -10.97 35.16
N PRO A 233 0.51 -10.69 34.91
CA PRO A 233 -0.25 -11.21 33.77
C PRO A 233 -0.01 -10.36 32.50
N PHE A 234 -0.13 -10.97 31.34
CA PHE A 234 -0.14 -10.27 30.04
C PHE A 234 -0.98 -11.04 29.02
N GLU A 235 -1.48 -10.33 28.04
CA GLU A 235 -2.28 -10.87 26.95
C GLU A 235 -1.42 -11.29 25.75
N LYS A 236 -2.00 -12.08 24.85
CA LYS A 236 -1.45 -12.35 23.52
C LYS A 236 -1.11 -11.03 22.82
N GLY A 237 0.01 -10.99 22.10
CA GLY A 237 0.48 -9.77 21.42
C GLY A 237 1.34 -8.86 22.30
N LYS A 238 1.62 -9.23 23.57
CA LYS A 238 2.56 -8.48 24.41
C LYS A 238 3.93 -8.43 23.78
N LYS A 239 4.50 -7.22 23.59
CA LYS A 239 5.82 -7.02 23.05
C LYS A 239 6.86 -7.72 23.91
N ALA A 240 7.68 -8.56 23.27
CA ALA A 240 8.75 -9.36 23.87
C ALA A 240 10.13 -8.99 23.31
N GLY A 241 10.19 -8.17 22.29
CA GLY A 241 11.41 -7.73 21.63
C GLY A 241 11.14 -7.05 20.30
N GLU A 242 12.19 -6.93 19.50
CA GLU A 242 12.08 -6.45 18.12
C GLU A 242 13.16 -7.09 17.23
N ILE A 243 12.86 -7.15 15.94
CA ILE A 243 13.80 -7.52 14.89
C ILE A 243 13.95 -6.35 13.92
N VAL A 244 15.19 -5.98 13.62
CA VAL A 244 15.52 -4.92 12.66
C VAL A 244 16.36 -5.51 11.53
N VAL A 245 16.03 -5.17 10.31
CA VAL A 245 16.73 -5.65 9.11
C VAL A 245 17.49 -4.50 8.46
N TYR A 246 18.76 -4.71 8.26
CA TYR A 246 19.68 -3.77 7.61
C TYR A 246 20.11 -4.31 6.24
N VAL A 247 20.25 -3.41 5.28
CA VAL A 247 20.89 -3.68 3.98
C VAL A 247 22.04 -2.68 3.82
N ASN A 248 23.25 -3.19 3.63
CA ASN A 248 24.47 -2.36 3.54
C ASN A 248 24.61 -1.35 4.69
N GLY A 249 24.20 -1.74 5.91
CA GLY A 249 24.26 -0.91 7.12
C GLY A 249 23.10 0.06 7.31
N GLU A 250 22.20 0.20 6.35
CA GLU A 250 20.99 1.02 6.48
C GLU A 250 19.78 0.19 6.93
N GLU A 251 19.02 0.68 7.90
CA GLU A 251 17.76 0.06 8.30
C GLU A 251 16.74 0.12 7.16
N LYS A 252 16.19 -1.05 6.80
CA LYS A 252 15.19 -1.19 5.73
C LYS A 252 13.84 -1.73 6.21
N GLY A 253 13.78 -2.33 7.40
CA GLY A 253 12.54 -2.81 7.98
C GLY A 253 12.68 -3.24 9.42
N ARG A 254 11.58 -3.19 10.17
CA ARG A 254 11.48 -3.69 11.53
C ARG A 254 10.12 -4.28 11.83
N SER A 255 10.09 -5.19 12.79
CA SER A 255 8.86 -5.74 13.36
C SER A 255 9.04 -5.98 14.85
N ASN A 256 7.95 -5.89 15.60
CA ASN A 256 7.98 -6.37 16.98
C ASN A 256 8.05 -7.91 17.00
N ILE A 257 8.61 -8.42 18.07
CA ILE A 257 8.48 -9.81 18.48
C ILE A 257 7.47 -9.81 19.63
N VAL A 258 6.44 -10.66 19.55
CA VAL A 258 5.31 -10.63 20.48
C VAL A 258 5.02 -12.02 21.04
N ALA A 259 4.43 -12.07 22.23
CA ALA A 259 3.94 -13.31 22.81
C ALA A 259 2.78 -13.89 21.95
N SER A 260 2.89 -15.16 21.57
CA SER A 260 1.86 -15.85 20.75
C SER A 260 0.58 -16.16 21.52
N GLU A 261 0.65 -16.13 22.84
CA GLU A 261 -0.44 -16.35 23.78
C GLU A 261 -0.29 -15.51 25.04
N GLY A 262 -1.36 -15.37 25.80
CA GLY A 262 -1.33 -14.72 27.10
C GLY A 262 -0.77 -15.64 28.21
N CYS A 263 -0.38 -15.04 29.33
CA CYS A 263 0.01 -15.76 30.53
C CYS A 263 -0.60 -15.10 31.77
N GLU A 264 -1.40 -15.86 32.49
CA GLU A 264 -1.99 -15.44 33.76
C GLU A 264 -0.94 -15.46 34.87
N LYS A 265 -1.18 -14.68 35.94
CA LYS A 265 -0.35 -14.72 37.12
C LYS A 265 -0.57 -16.03 37.87
N ILE A 266 0.53 -16.67 38.32
CA ILE A 266 0.46 -17.90 39.13
C ILE A 266 -0.31 -17.64 40.40
N SER A 267 -1.28 -18.52 40.72
CA SER A 267 -1.99 -18.46 41.97
C SER A 267 -1.14 -19.02 43.14
N LEU A 268 -1.44 -18.61 44.38
CA LEU A 268 -0.75 -19.12 45.57
C LEU A 268 -0.77 -20.64 45.67
N VAL A 269 -1.90 -21.25 45.33
CA VAL A 269 -2.08 -22.73 45.35
C VAL A 269 -1.10 -23.38 44.37
N LYS A 270 -1.09 -22.95 43.12
CA LYS A 270 -0.15 -23.48 42.11
C LYS A 270 1.32 -23.22 42.45
N MET A 271 1.61 -22.10 43.14
CA MET A 271 2.98 -21.81 43.59
C MET A 271 3.43 -22.79 44.66
N ILE A 272 2.54 -23.14 45.64
CA ILE A 272 2.83 -24.12 46.67
C ILE A 272 3.01 -25.50 46.05
N GLU A 273 2.14 -25.91 45.12
CA GLU A 273 2.27 -27.17 44.38
C GLU A 273 3.64 -27.28 43.64
N LYS A 274 4.07 -26.22 42.95
CA LYS A 274 5.40 -26.21 42.32
C LYS A 274 6.54 -26.36 43.32
N ILE A 275 6.46 -25.70 44.48
CA ILE A 275 7.46 -25.81 45.53
C ILE A 275 7.50 -27.22 46.08
N MET A 276 6.36 -27.81 46.38
CA MET A 276 6.28 -29.19 46.89
C MET A 276 6.78 -30.21 45.87
N ALA A 277 6.53 -30.01 44.56
CA ALA A 277 7.06 -30.87 43.49
C ALA A 277 8.60 -30.83 43.43
N LEU A 278 9.21 -29.67 43.68
CA LEU A 278 10.68 -29.52 43.73
C LEU A 278 11.33 -30.17 44.96
N TRP A 279 10.58 -30.36 46.06
CA TRP A 279 11.03 -31.01 47.29
C TRP A 279 10.81 -32.52 47.33
N ALA A 280 10.02 -33.04 46.38
CA ALA A 280 9.68 -34.46 46.26
C ALA A 280 10.67 -35.26 45.40
N VAL A 281 11.73 -34.62 44.89
CA VAL A 281 12.85 -35.21 44.15
C VAL A 281 14.08 -35.22 45.07
#